data_8c6f8d6ec40692f78a1d06468730a0ff
#
_entry.id   8c6f8d6ec40692f78a1d06468730a0ff
#
_cell.length_a   1.000
_cell.length_b   1.000
_cell.length_c   1.000
_cell.angle_alpha   90.00
_cell.angle_beta   90.00
_cell.angle_gamma   90.00
#
_symmetry.space_group_name_H-M   'P 1'
#
loop_
_entity.id
_entity.type
_entity.pdbx_description
1 polymer ?
#
loop_
_entity_poly.entity_id
_entity_poly.type
_entity_poly.pdbx_seq_one_letter_code
_entity_poly.pdbx_strand_id
1 'polypeptide(L)'
;VSTNMQKVTEFGINPDNVFPMWDWVGGRFSLWSAVGLSISLAVGYDNYEALLGGANEMDEHFKTTTFENNIPVILGLLSVWYNNFFGAESEALIPYTQYLQKLAPYLQQGTMESNGKSIGRDGKPVDYQTGTIIWGEPGTNAQHAFFQLIHQGTKLIPTDFIGYVEPLYGDWNHHDKLMSNFFAQTEALLHGKTAAQVQAEFDKQGLDPEKAAYLLPFKVFTGNKPTNTILIQKLTPKSLGALIAMYEHKIFVQGVIWNIFSFDQWGVELGKQLANSILEEIETESVKNHDSSTAFLLNHFLKNKKK
;
A
#
# COMPACT_ATOMS: atom_id res chain seq x y z
N VAL A 1 -22.24 -9.83 -9.93
CA VAL A 1 -21.15 -9.64 -10.92
C VAL A 1 -20.31 -10.91 -10.96
N SER A 2 -20.11 -11.50 -12.13
CA SER A 2 -19.32 -12.74 -12.28
C SER A 2 -18.88 -12.94 -13.73
N THR A 3 -17.76 -13.63 -13.93
CA THR A 3 -17.34 -14.19 -15.22
C THR A 3 -17.83 -15.62 -15.44
N ASN A 4 -18.23 -16.32 -14.35
CA ASN A 4 -18.61 -17.74 -14.39
C ASN A 4 -20.13 -17.91 -14.39
N MET A 5 -20.74 -17.86 -15.58
CA MET A 5 -22.18 -17.97 -15.77
C MET A 5 -22.73 -19.35 -15.34
N GLN A 6 -21.95 -20.41 -15.50
CA GLN A 6 -22.39 -21.75 -15.11
C GLN A 6 -22.61 -21.83 -13.58
N LYS A 7 -21.61 -21.43 -12.78
CA LYS A 7 -21.73 -21.44 -11.32
C LYS A 7 -22.80 -20.48 -10.80
N VAL A 8 -23.01 -19.36 -11.47
CA VAL A 8 -24.08 -18.41 -11.13
C VAL A 8 -25.46 -19.07 -11.30
N THR A 9 -25.65 -19.78 -12.39
CA THR A 9 -26.91 -20.49 -12.67
C THR A 9 -27.13 -21.67 -11.72
N GLU A 10 -26.06 -22.45 -11.45
CA GLU A 10 -26.08 -23.55 -10.46
C GLU A 10 -26.42 -23.04 -9.05
N PHE A 11 -25.99 -21.83 -8.69
CA PHE A 11 -26.34 -21.19 -7.43
C PHE A 11 -27.79 -20.69 -7.36
N GLY A 12 -28.52 -20.66 -8.51
CA GLY A 12 -29.92 -20.26 -8.59
C GLY A 12 -30.16 -18.78 -8.91
N ILE A 13 -29.13 -18.04 -9.35
CA ILE A 13 -29.32 -16.67 -9.82
C ILE A 13 -29.76 -16.69 -11.28
N ASN A 14 -30.82 -15.90 -11.59
CA ASN A 14 -31.26 -15.72 -12.98
C ASN A 14 -30.12 -15.04 -13.78
N PRO A 15 -29.67 -15.63 -14.91
CA PRO A 15 -28.65 -15.05 -15.77
C PRO A 15 -28.90 -13.59 -16.20
N ASP A 16 -30.18 -13.21 -16.39
CA ASP A 16 -30.54 -11.83 -16.75
C ASP A 16 -30.21 -10.79 -15.68
N ASN A 17 -29.99 -11.23 -14.44
CA ASN A 17 -29.60 -10.39 -13.30
C ASN A 17 -28.09 -10.37 -13.09
N VAL A 18 -27.29 -10.90 -14.02
CA VAL A 18 -25.84 -10.95 -13.91
C VAL A 18 -25.20 -9.80 -14.68
N PHE A 19 -24.42 -9.00 -13.98
CA PHE A 19 -23.60 -7.98 -14.60
C PHE A 19 -22.26 -8.60 -15.02
N PRO A 20 -21.91 -8.59 -16.31
CA PRO A 20 -20.70 -9.22 -16.79
C PRO A 20 -19.45 -8.44 -16.34
N MET A 21 -18.40 -9.17 -16.04
CA MET A 21 -17.06 -8.63 -15.88
C MET A 21 -16.19 -9.20 -17.01
N TRP A 22 -15.47 -8.32 -17.68
CA TRP A 22 -14.63 -8.70 -18.81
C TRP A 22 -13.38 -9.45 -18.34
N ASP A 23 -12.86 -10.37 -19.11
CA ASP A 23 -11.70 -11.20 -18.80
C ASP A 23 -10.38 -10.42 -18.66
N TRP A 24 -10.31 -9.26 -19.31
CA TRP A 24 -9.18 -8.33 -19.20
C TRP A 24 -9.21 -7.45 -17.93
N VAL A 25 -10.27 -7.49 -17.14
CA VAL A 25 -10.37 -6.77 -15.86
C VAL A 25 -9.70 -7.56 -14.75
N GLY A 26 -8.52 -7.13 -14.33
CA GLY A 26 -7.83 -7.72 -13.16
C GLY A 26 -8.55 -7.40 -11.84
N GLY A 27 -8.65 -8.38 -10.93
CA GLY A 27 -9.38 -8.23 -9.66
C GLY A 27 -8.93 -7.03 -8.83
N ARG A 28 -7.61 -6.79 -8.69
CA ARG A 28 -7.05 -5.67 -7.92
C ARG A 28 -7.24 -4.30 -8.56
N PHE A 29 -7.64 -4.24 -9.82
CA PHE A 29 -7.98 -3.03 -10.57
C PHE A 29 -9.46 -2.98 -10.97
N SER A 30 -10.31 -3.81 -10.36
CA SER A 30 -11.70 -3.98 -10.76
C SER A 30 -12.67 -2.93 -10.20
N LEU A 31 -12.20 -2.04 -9.31
CA LEU A 31 -13.01 -0.97 -8.69
C LEU A 31 -13.81 -0.16 -9.72
N TRP A 32 -13.21 0.10 -10.86
CA TRP A 32 -13.76 0.91 -11.96
C TRP A 32 -14.73 0.16 -12.87
N SER A 33 -14.85 -1.16 -12.69
CA SER A 33 -15.68 -2.06 -13.50
C SER A 33 -17.05 -2.30 -12.87
N ALA A 34 -17.82 -3.24 -13.44
CA ALA A 34 -19.09 -3.70 -12.86
C ALA A 34 -18.98 -4.19 -11.41
N VAL A 35 -17.78 -4.56 -10.92
CA VAL A 35 -17.53 -4.89 -9.51
C VAL A 35 -17.81 -3.70 -8.59
N GLY A 36 -17.61 -2.47 -9.06
CA GLY A 36 -17.95 -1.24 -8.35
C GLY A 36 -19.45 -1.03 -8.10
N LEU A 37 -20.34 -1.86 -8.68
CA LEU A 37 -21.76 -1.79 -8.40
C LEU A 37 -22.08 -1.88 -6.91
N SER A 38 -21.35 -2.70 -6.16
CA SER A 38 -21.51 -2.80 -4.70
C SER A 38 -21.22 -1.48 -3.98
N ILE A 39 -20.25 -0.72 -4.47
CA ILE A 39 -19.93 0.61 -3.95
C ILE A 39 -21.04 1.59 -4.32
N SER A 40 -21.45 1.60 -5.59
CA SER A 40 -22.54 2.45 -6.07
C SER A 40 -23.84 2.25 -5.26
N LEU A 41 -24.16 1.01 -4.91
CA LEU A 41 -25.30 0.70 -4.05
C LEU A 41 -25.13 1.19 -2.60
N ALA A 42 -23.89 1.15 -2.08
CA ALA A 42 -23.61 1.54 -0.69
C ALA A 42 -23.55 3.06 -0.49
N VAL A 43 -22.95 3.78 -1.45
CA VAL A 43 -22.69 5.23 -1.30
C VAL A 43 -23.61 6.13 -2.16
N GLY A 44 -24.42 5.51 -3.02
CA GLY A 44 -25.25 6.20 -4.03
C GLY A 44 -24.52 6.40 -5.35
N TYR A 45 -25.31 6.48 -6.44
CA TYR A 45 -24.77 6.59 -7.80
C TYR A 45 -23.91 7.84 -8.00
N ASP A 46 -24.39 9.00 -7.57
CA ASP A 46 -23.72 10.30 -7.76
C ASP A 46 -22.32 10.31 -7.13
N ASN A 47 -22.18 9.71 -5.94
CA ASN A 47 -20.88 9.57 -5.27
C ASN A 47 -19.96 8.60 -6.00
N TYR A 48 -20.50 7.51 -6.55
CA TYR A 48 -19.72 6.57 -7.34
C TYR A 48 -19.30 7.19 -8.68
N GLU A 49 -20.19 7.93 -9.35
CA GLU A 49 -19.86 8.67 -10.57
C GLU A 49 -18.78 9.73 -10.31
N ALA A 50 -18.86 10.44 -9.18
CA ALA A 50 -17.82 11.39 -8.78
C ALA A 50 -16.46 10.70 -8.52
N LEU A 51 -16.46 9.49 -7.95
CA LEU A 51 -15.26 8.66 -7.79
C LEU A 51 -14.64 8.33 -9.16
N LEU A 52 -15.44 7.86 -10.11
CA LEU A 52 -15.00 7.58 -11.47
C LEU A 52 -14.48 8.86 -12.18
N GLY A 53 -15.17 9.98 -11.98
CA GLY A 53 -14.76 11.28 -12.53
C GLY A 53 -13.39 11.72 -12.02
N GLY A 54 -13.10 11.49 -10.73
CA GLY A 54 -11.79 11.79 -10.16
C GLY A 54 -10.68 10.90 -10.73
N ALA A 55 -10.95 9.63 -10.93
CA ALA A 55 -10.02 8.71 -11.59
C ALA A 55 -9.75 9.14 -13.05
N ASN A 56 -10.79 9.50 -13.79
CA ASN A 56 -10.65 9.99 -15.17
C ASN A 56 -9.83 11.28 -15.25
N GLU A 57 -9.96 12.21 -14.31
CA GLU A 57 -9.10 13.39 -14.27
C GLU A 57 -7.62 13.04 -14.07
N MET A 58 -7.33 12.04 -13.24
CA MET A 58 -5.97 11.55 -13.07
C MET A 58 -5.47 10.81 -14.31
N ASP A 59 -6.32 10.07 -15.02
CA ASP A 59 -5.99 9.44 -16.30
C ASP A 59 -5.60 10.49 -17.35
N GLU A 60 -6.37 11.59 -17.46
CA GLU A 60 -6.04 12.68 -18.37
C GLU A 60 -4.77 13.42 -17.93
N HIS A 61 -4.57 13.64 -16.64
CA HIS A 61 -3.30 14.17 -16.12
C HIS A 61 -2.12 13.27 -16.51
N PHE A 62 -2.22 11.97 -16.29
CA PHE A 62 -1.17 11.01 -16.64
C PHE A 62 -0.84 11.00 -18.11
N LYS A 63 -1.85 11.07 -18.98
CA LYS A 63 -1.73 11.00 -20.42
C LYS A 63 -1.18 12.28 -21.06
N THR A 64 -1.55 13.45 -20.53
CA THR A 64 -1.32 14.73 -21.20
C THR A 64 -0.23 15.59 -20.58
N THR A 65 0.13 15.34 -19.31
CA THR A 65 1.12 16.15 -18.60
C THR A 65 2.54 15.70 -18.92
N THR A 66 3.47 16.64 -19.07
CA THR A 66 4.89 16.33 -19.28
C THR A 66 5.47 15.59 -18.09
N PHE A 67 6.49 14.76 -18.30
CA PHE A 67 7.04 13.89 -17.24
C PHE A 67 7.49 14.62 -15.99
N GLU A 68 8.04 15.82 -16.15
CA GLU A 68 8.53 16.66 -15.05
C GLU A 68 7.41 17.18 -14.13
N ASN A 69 6.17 17.16 -14.61
CA ASN A 69 4.99 17.62 -13.88
C ASN A 69 3.97 16.50 -13.66
N ASN A 70 4.26 15.29 -14.12
CA ASN A 70 3.37 14.14 -14.06
C ASN A 70 3.53 13.42 -12.72
N ILE A 71 2.57 13.60 -11.82
CA ILE A 71 2.66 13.09 -10.44
C ILE A 71 2.90 11.57 -10.40
N PRO A 72 2.11 10.71 -11.07
CA PRO A 72 2.36 9.27 -11.11
C PRO A 72 3.75 8.89 -11.63
N VAL A 73 4.23 9.58 -12.67
CA VAL A 73 5.55 9.33 -13.26
C VAL A 73 6.64 9.67 -12.25
N ILE A 74 6.57 10.84 -11.61
CA ILE A 74 7.54 11.27 -10.58
C ILE A 74 7.56 10.28 -9.42
N LEU A 75 6.41 9.90 -8.88
CA LEU A 75 6.31 8.95 -7.78
C LEU A 75 6.84 7.56 -8.17
N GLY A 76 6.56 7.09 -9.38
CA GLY A 76 7.09 5.83 -9.92
C GLY A 76 8.61 5.85 -10.05
N LEU A 77 9.18 6.93 -10.61
CA LEU A 77 10.62 7.13 -10.73
C LEU A 77 11.32 7.19 -9.37
N LEU A 78 10.77 7.95 -8.42
CA LEU A 78 11.32 8.04 -7.06
C LEU A 78 11.32 6.69 -6.37
N SER A 79 10.23 5.93 -6.47
CA SER A 79 10.12 4.60 -5.88
C SER A 79 11.17 3.64 -6.46
N VAL A 80 11.30 3.57 -7.78
CA VAL A 80 12.35 2.78 -8.45
C VAL A 80 13.74 3.23 -8.02
N TRP A 81 13.97 4.55 -7.94
CA TRP A 81 15.26 5.10 -7.55
C TRP A 81 15.65 4.70 -6.13
N TYR A 82 14.74 4.86 -5.16
CA TYR A 82 15.01 4.44 -3.78
C TYR A 82 15.17 2.92 -3.66
N ASN A 83 14.34 2.14 -4.34
CA ASN A 83 14.40 0.68 -4.29
C ASN A 83 15.71 0.14 -4.89
N ASN A 84 16.06 0.55 -6.11
CA ASN A 84 17.17 -0.05 -6.86
C ASN A 84 18.53 0.59 -6.58
N PHE A 85 18.59 1.88 -6.23
CA PHE A 85 19.87 2.60 -6.05
C PHE A 85 20.21 2.86 -4.58
N PHE A 86 19.21 2.87 -3.69
CA PHE A 86 19.42 3.08 -2.25
C PHE A 86 19.06 1.85 -1.41
N GLY A 87 18.59 0.78 -2.02
CA GLY A 87 18.24 -0.46 -1.32
C GLY A 87 17.04 -0.33 -0.37
N ALA A 88 16.13 0.59 -0.66
CA ALA A 88 14.88 0.74 0.11
C ALA A 88 13.88 -0.35 -0.32
N GLU A 89 13.81 -1.43 0.44
CA GLU A 89 12.96 -2.58 0.14
C GLU A 89 11.46 -2.32 0.38
N SER A 90 11.12 -1.25 1.10
CA SER A 90 9.74 -0.93 1.45
C SER A 90 9.45 0.56 1.37
N GLU A 91 8.17 0.89 1.19
CA GLU A 91 7.61 2.24 1.27
C GLU A 91 6.48 2.27 2.29
N ALA A 92 6.48 3.27 3.16
CA ALA A 92 5.40 3.50 4.10
C ALA A 92 4.36 4.47 3.54
N LEU A 93 3.07 4.19 3.80
CA LEU A 93 1.96 5.03 3.41
C LEU A 93 1.23 5.51 4.66
N ILE A 94 1.21 6.82 4.89
CA ILE A 94 0.71 7.41 6.15
C ILE A 94 -0.35 8.46 5.86
N PRO A 95 -1.62 8.05 5.71
CA PRO A 95 -2.71 8.99 5.56
C PRO A 95 -3.10 9.60 6.92
N TYR A 96 -3.12 10.92 7.00
CA TYR A 96 -3.56 11.66 8.18
C TYR A 96 -5.09 11.79 8.21
N THR A 97 -5.74 10.65 8.09
CA THR A 97 -7.19 10.47 8.24
C THR A 97 -7.54 9.01 8.52
N GLN A 98 -8.43 8.77 9.47
CA GLN A 98 -8.92 7.43 9.81
C GLN A 98 -9.69 6.78 8.64
N TYR A 99 -10.33 7.57 7.81
CA TYR A 99 -11.13 7.07 6.68
C TYR A 99 -10.31 6.35 5.60
N LEU A 100 -9.00 6.56 5.56
CA LEU A 100 -8.08 5.85 4.66
C LEU A 100 -7.30 4.70 5.35
N GLN A 101 -7.75 4.18 6.48
CA GLN A 101 -7.09 3.08 7.19
C GLN A 101 -6.89 1.81 6.32
N LYS A 102 -7.67 1.65 5.27
CA LYS A 102 -7.55 0.53 4.33
C LYS A 102 -6.77 0.85 3.06
N LEU A 103 -6.25 2.07 2.92
CA LEU A 103 -5.50 2.45 1.71
C LEU A 103 -4.18 1.67 1.59
N ALA A 104 -3.40 1.55 2.67
CA ALA A 104 -2.18 0.73 2.64
C ALA A 104 -2.48 -0.75 2.34
N PRO A 105 -3.42 -1.44 3.01
CA PRO A 105 -3.84 -2.80 2.62
C PRO A 105 -4.32 -2.93 1.17
N TYR A 106 -5.05 -1.95 0.64
CA TYR A 106 -5.47 -1.93 -0.76
C TYR A 106 -4.26 -1.87 -1.71
N LEU A 107 -3.33 -0.96 -1.46
CA LEU A 107 -2.14 -0.77 -2.29
C LEU A 107 -1.10 -1.89 -2.10
N GLN A 108 -1.15 -2.66 -1.01
CA GLN A 108 -0.35 -3.88 -0.87
C GLN A 108 -0.65 -4.84 -2.00
N GLN A 109 -1.92 -5.18 -2.22
CA GLN A 109 -2.28 -6.04 -3.33
C GLN A 109 -1.97 -5.36 -4.67
N GLY A 110 -2.38 -4.10 -4.85
CA GLY A 110 -2.14 -3.34 -6.07
C GLY A 110 -0.67 -3.35 -6.50
N THR A 111 0.26 -3.07 -5.56
CA THR A 111 1.69 -2.94 -5.86
C THR A 111 2.41 -4.28 -5.85
N MET A 112 2.25 -5.07 -4.78
CA MET A 112 3.09 -6.26 -4.57
C MET A 112 2.69 -7.42 -5.49
N GLU A 113 1.41 -7.63 -5.74
CA GLU A 113 0.94 -8.63 -6.69
C GLU A 113 1.25 -8.22 -8.15
N SER A 114 1.19 -6.92 -8.45
CA SER A 114 1.53 -6.43 -9.80
C SER A 114 3.03 -6.50 -10.07
N ASN A 115 3.84 -5.95 -9.20
CA ASN A 115 5.25 -5.69 -9.46
C ASN A 115 6.21 -6.68 -8.76
N GLY A 116 5.70 -7.59 -7.92
CA GLY A 116 6.49 -8.66 -7.32
C GLY A 116 6.83 -9.75 -8.33
N LYS A 117 7.67 -9.45 -9.32
CA LYS A 117 8.02 -10.32 -10.44
C LYS A 117 9.53 -10.49 -10.53
N SER A 118 9.98 -11.71 -10.78
CA SER A 118 11.40 -12.06 -10.96
C SER A 118 11.80 -12.32 -12.41
N ILE A 119 10.84 -12.23 -13.34
CA ILE A 119 11.05 -12.48 -14.76
C ILE A 119 10.64 -11.23 -15.56
N GLY A 120 11.55 -10.76 -16.40
CA GLY A 120 11.32 -9.65 -17.32
C GLY A 120 10.41 -10.04 -18.50
N ARG A 121 9.96 -9.03 -19.25
CA ARG A 121 9.13 -9.24 -20.46
C ARG A 121 9.83 -10.03 -21.56
N ASP A 122 11.16 -10.13 -21.50
CA ASP A 122 11.99 -10.95 -22.39
C ASP A 122 12.08 -12.42 -21.95
N GLY A 123 11.40 -12.80 -20.87
CA GLY A 123 11.38 -14.16 -20.32
C GLY A 123 12.61 -14.54 -19.53
N LYS A 124 13.50 -13.60 -19.20
CA LYS A 124 14.71 -13.84 -18.41
C LYS A 124 14.57 -13.39 -16.97
N PRO A 125 15.28 -14.03 -16.03
CA PRO A 125 15.38 -13.49 -14.67
C PRO A 125 15.96 -12.09 -14.66
N VAL A 126 15.36 -11.22 -13.83
CA VAL A 126 15.90 -9.88 -13.58
C VAL A 126 17.01 -9.94 -12.53
N ASP A 127 18.02 -9.07 -12.64
CA ASP A 127 19.16 -8.95 -11.72
C ASP A 127 19.06 -7.74 -10.79
N TYR A 128 17.87 -7.13 -10.71
CA TYR A 128 17.53 -5.99 -9.87
C TYR A 128 16.27 -6.28 -9.05
N GLN A 129 16.06 -5.49 -8.00
CA GLN A 129 14.87 -5.63 -7.16
C GLN A 129 13.62 -5.11 -7.86
N THR A 130 12.50 -5.78 -7.63
CA THR A 130 11.15 -5.40 -8.09
C THR A 130 10.17 -5.53 -6.94
N GLY A 131 8.98 -4.94 -7.05
CA GLY A 131 7.90 -5.20 -6.12
C GLY A 131 8.13 -4.65 -4.71
N THR A 132 8.29 -3.33 -4.58
CA THR A 132 8.43 -2.64 -3.28
C THR A 132 7.33 -3.07 -2.31
N ILE A 133 7.71 -3.38 -1.06
CA ILE A 133 6.79 -3.76 0.02
C ILE A 133 6.05 -2.51 0.49
N ILE A 134 4.72 -2.51 0.39
CA ILE A 134 3.86 -1.42 0.87
C ILE A 134 3.32 -1.76 2.25
N TRP A 135 3.40 -0.80 3.17
CA TRP A 135 2.82 -0.91 4.51
C TRP A 135 2.49 0.47 5.06
N GLY A 136 1.76 0.55 6.14
CA GLY A 136 1.43 1.83 6.77
C GLY A 136 0.15 1.79 7.58
N GLU A 137 -0.07 2.87 8.32
CA GLU A 137 -1.20 3.10 9.20
C GLU A 137 -1.59 4.60 9.19
N PRO A 138 -2.80 4.96 9.60
CA PRO A 138 -3.17 6.36 9.77
C PRO A 138 -2.24 7.13 10.70
N GLY A 139 -1.96 8.39 10.34
CA GLY A 139 -0.92 9.27 10.83
C GLY A 139 -0.59 9.24 12.32
N THR A 140 -1.50 9.66 13.22
CA THR A 140 -1.17 9.72 14.66
C THR A 140 -1.00 8.34 15.29
N ASN A 141 -1.74 7.31 14.85
CA ASN A 141 -1.54 5.94 15.31
C ASN A 141 -0.17 5.40 14.88
N ALA A 142 0.23 5.66 13.64
CA ALA A 142 1.52 5.27 13.08
C ALA A 142 2.70 5.80 13.91
N GLN A 143 2.59 7.02 14.46
CA GLN A 143 3.62 7.61 15.31
C GLN A 143 3.94 6.75 16.53
N HIS A 144 2.94 6.10 17.12
CA HIS A 144 3.08 5.23 18.27
C HIS A 144 3.42 3.77 17.91
N ALA A 145 3.34 3.40 16.64
CA ALA A 145 3.60 2.04 16.19
C ALA A 145 5.02 1.86 15.63
N PHE A 146 5.45 2.71 14.71
CA PHE A 146 6.69 2.44 13.95
C PHE A 146 7.53 3.68 13.58
N PHE A 147 7.17 4.88 14.01
CA PHE A 147 7.97 6.08 13.70
C PHE A 147 9.36 6.04 14.34
N GLN A 148 9.55 5.32 15.44
CA GLN A 148 10.88 5.06 15.99
C GLN A 148 11.82 4.45 14.94
N LEU A 149 11.31 3.46 14.17
CA LEU A 149 12.07 2.82 13.09
C LEU A 149 12.36 3.82 11.94
N ILE A 150 11.38 4.62 11.55
CA ILE A 150 11.53 5.58 10.44
C ILE A 150 12.55 6.66 10.81
N HIS A 151 12.47 7.22 12.02
CA HIS A 151 13.36 8.29 12.46
C HIS A 151 14.80 7.83 12.77
N GLN A 152 14.94 6.78 13.57
CA GLN A 152 16.24 6.37 14.13
C GLN A 152 16.66 4.94 13.79
N GLY A 153 15.85 4.21 13.04
CA GLY A 153 16.21 2.87 12.60
C GLY A 153 17.27 2.87 11.50
N THR A 154 17.83 1.70 11.24
CA THR A 154 18.88 1.46 10.24
C THR A 154 18.36 1.26 8.82
N LYS A 155 17.02 1.21 8.64
CA LYS A 155 16.39 1.04 7.34
C LYS A 155 16.09 2.40 6.69
N LEU A 156 16.31 2.49 5.38
CA LEU A 156 15.80 3.60 4.58
C LEU A 156 14.37 3.26 4.18
N ILE A 157 13.42 4.10 4.57
CA ILE A 157 12.00 3.90 4.33
C ILE A 157 11.43 5.17 3.71
N PRO A 158 11.35 5.27 2.37
CA PRO A 158 10.59 6.32 1.73
C PRO A 158 9.14 6.30 2.21
N THR A 159 8.60 7.48 2.48
CA THR A 159 7.30 7.57 3.13
C THR A 159 6.39 8.57 2.43
N ASP A 160 5.20 8.11 2.04
CA ASP A 160 4.15 8.96 1.49
C ASP A 160 3.24 9.46 2.61
N PHE A 161 3.27 10.75 2.90
CA PHE A 161 2.37 11.44 3.82
C PHE A 161 1.18 12.02 3.05
N ILE A 162 -0.04 11.64 3.43
CA ILE A 162 -1.27 12.13 2.79
C ILE A 162 -2.08 12.94 3.80
N GLY A 163 -2.25 14.21 3.55
CA GLY A 163 -2.99 15.15 4.40
C GLY A 163 -4.12 15.87 3.66
N TYR A 164 -4.98 16.50 4.42
CA TYR A 164 -6.14 17.22 3.89
C TYR A 164 -6.20 18.63 4.49
N VAL A 165 -6.50 19.62 3.63
CA VAL A 165 -6.66 21.01 4.09
C VAL A 165 -7.92 21.15 4.94
N GLU A 166 -9.02 20.52 4.52
CA GLU A 166 -10.30 20.57 5.20
C GLU A 166 -10.64 19.24 5.88
N PRO A 167 -11.18 19.28 7.12
CA PRO A 167 -11.69 18.07 7.77
C PRO A 167 -12.90 17.52 6.99
N LEU A 168 -13.10 16.20 7.04
CA LEU A 168 -14.30 15.59 6.45
C LEU A 168 -15.54 15.92 7.27
N TYR A 169 -15.41 15.90 8.58
CA TYR A 169 -16.44 16.28 9.55
C TYR A 169 -15.83 17.12 10.69
N GLY A 170 -16.59 18.06 11.18
CA GLY A 170 -16.66 18.65 12.49
C GLY A 170 -15.58 19.63 12.92
N ASP A 171 -14.72 19.23 13.82
CA ASP A 171 -13.97 20.13 14.69
C ASP A 171 -12.61 20.52 14.10
N TRP A 172 -12.50 21.79 13.69
CA TRP A 172 -11.24 22.38 13.21
C TRP A 172 -10.11 22.30 14.24
N ASN A 173 -10.40 22.41 15.53
CA ASN A 173 -9.36 22.32 16.58
C ASN A 173 -8.67 20.92 16.58
N HIS A 174 -9.44 19.86 16.39
CA HIS A 174 -8.89 18.52 16.27
C HIS A 174 -8.15 18.35 14.94
N HIS A 175 -8.66 18.93 13.87
CA HIS A 175 -8.02 18.91 12.56
C HIS A 175 -6.68 19.65 12.57
N ASP A 176 -6.62 20.84 13.16
CA ASP A 176 -5.38 21.62 13.30
C ASP A 176 -4.30 20.85 14.07
N LYS A 177 -4.68 20.16 15.16
CA LYS A 177 -3.77 19.27 15.90
C LYS A 177 -3.29 18.10 15.05
N LEU A 178 -4.16 17.49 14.26
CA LEU A 178 -3.81 16.43 13.33
C LEU A 178 -2.82 16.92 12.28
N MET A 179 -3.12 18.05 11.64
CA MET A 179 -2.29 18.62 10.59
C MET A 179 -0.98 19.21 11.13
N SER A 180 -0.95 19.74 12.34
CA SER A 180 0.32 20.14 12.98
C SER A 180 1.28 18.94 13.13
N ASN A 181 0.76 17.76 13.48
CA ASN A 181 1.57 16.54 13.51
C ASN A 181 2.01 16.12 12.10
N PHE A 182 1.13 16.21 11.09
CA PHE A 182 1.47 15.92 9.70
C PHE A 182 2.69 16.75 9.23
N PHE A 183 2.67 18.06 9.41
CA PHE A 183 3.77 18.93 9.04
C PHE A 183 5.02 18.71 9.90
N ALA A 184 4.86 18.57 11.21
CA ALA A 184 5.98 18.38 12.13
C ALA A 184 6.76 17.10 11.85
N GLN A 185 6.07 16.01 11.47
CA GLN A 185 6.74 14.74 11.18
C GLN A 185 7.55 14.78 9.88
N THR A 186 7.03 15.40 8.84
CA THR A 186 7.76 15.56 7.58
C THR A 186 8.99 16.48 7.75
N GLU A 187 8.85 17.57 8.50
CA GLU A 187 9.94 18.47 8.85
C GLU A 187 11.02 17.77 9.69
N ALA A 188 10.62 17.01 10.72
CA ALA A 188 11.53 16.26 11.57
C ALA A 188 12.30 15.18 10.80
N LEU A 189 11.66 14.49 9.85
CA LEU A 189 12.30 13.50 8.98
C LEU A 189 13.33 14.16 8.03
N LEU A 190 13.03 15.36 7.55
CA LEU A 190 13.95 16.11 6.69
C LEU A 190 15.18 16.62 7.46
N HIS A 191 14.96 17.34 8.54
CA HIS A 191 16.03 18.05 9.25
C HIS A 191 16.74 17.21 10.31
N GLY A 192 16.02 16.31 10.97
CA GLY A 192 16.54 15.60 12.12
C GLY A 192 16.86 16.54 13.30
N LYS A 193 17.82 16.13 14.15
CA LYS A 193 18.31 16.88 15.31
C LYS A 193 19.77 16.56 15.55
N THR A 194 20.63 17.55 15.42
CA THR A 194 22.08 17.37 15.53
C THR A 194 22.54 17.18 16.97
N ALA A 195 23.72 16.60 17.17
CA ALA A 195 24.35 16.48 18.49
C ALA A 195 24.52 17.82 19.20
N ALA A 196 24.88 18.88 18.44
CA ALA A 196 25.00 20.23 18.99
C ALA A 196 23.67 20.79 19.53
N GLN A 197 22.60 20.56 18.82
CA GLN A 197 21.23 20.96 19.26
C GLN A 197 20.79 20.18 20.51
N VAL A 198 21.07 18.87 20.56
CA VAL A 198 20.78 18.04 21.74
C VAL A 198 21.62 18.50 22.94
N GLN A 199 22.92 18.79 22.76
CA GLN A 199 23.77 19.29 23.82
C GLN A 199 23.27 20.63 24.38
N ALA A 200 22.91 21.56 23.50
CA ALA A 200 22.36 22.85 23.93
C ALA A 200 21.05 22.71 24.73
N GLU A 201 20.22 21.72 24.43
CA GLU A 201 19.04 21.43 25.24
C GLU A 201 19.40 20.87 26.62
N PHE A 202 20.39 19.97 26.70
CA PHE A 202 20.87 19.44 27.96
C PHE A 202 21.47 20.53 28.85
N ASP A 203 22.28 21.43 28.27
CA ASP A 203 22.87 22.57 28.97
C ASP A 203 21.76 23.49 29.52
N LYS A 204 20.74 23.78 28.71
CA LYS A 204 19.58 24.59 29.14
C LYS A 204 18.76 23.91 30.24
N GLN A 205 18.72 22.57 30.28
CA GLN A 205 18.06 21.80 31.32
C GLN A 205 18.89 21.60 32.58
N GLY A 206 20.17 22.00 32.56
CA GLY A 206 21.10 21.79 33.66
C GLY A 206 21.39 20.30 33.92
N LEU A 207 21.40 19.49 32.87
CA LEU A 207 21.63 18.05 33.00
C LEU A 207 23.08 17.79 33.41
N ASP A 208 23.28 16.82 34.32
CA ASP A 208 24.60 16.37 34.70
C ASP A 208 25.46 15.99 33.47
N PRO A 209 26.73 16.41 33.39
CA PRO A 209 27.59 16.21 32.21
C PRO A 209 27.79 14.74 31.83
N GLU A 210 27.94 13.81 32.79
CA GLU A 210 28.16 12.40 32.52
C GLU A 210 26.87 11.80 31.96
N LYS A 211 25.73 12.16 32.54
CA LYS A 211 24.42 11.74 32.05
C LYS A 211 24.12 12.33 30.67
N ALA A 212 24.46 13.58 30.43
CA ALA A 212 24.33 14.22 29.13
C ALA A 212 25.15 13.49 28.05
N ALA A 213 26.43 13.20 28.34
CA ALA A 213 27.29 12.46 27.42
C ALA A 213 26.77 11.06 27.11
N TYR A 214 26.23 10.35 28.12
CA TYR A 214 25.61 9.04 27.92
C TYR A 214 24.35 9.11 27.06
N LEU A 215 23.48 10.10 27.25
CA LEU A 215 22.18 10.21 26.57
C LEU A 215 22.29 10.83 25.16
N LEU A 216 23.32 11.61 24.88
CA LEU A 216 23.49 12.36 23.64
C LEU A 216 23.25 11.50 22.39
N PRO A 217 23.93 10.36 22.20
CA PRO A 217 23.79 9.58 20.97
C PRO A 217 22.37 9.04 20.74
N PHE A 218 21.60 8.82 21.82
CA PHE A 218 20.23 8.30 21.72
C PHE A 218 19.20 9.38 21.36
N LYS A 219 19.56 10.65 21.44
CA LYS A 219 18.67 11.78 21.17
C LYS A 219 19.00 12.53 19.88
N VAL A 220 20.00 12.08 19.15
CA VAL A 220 20.33 12.58 17.83
C VAL A 220 19.42 11.93 16.79
N PHE A 221 18.90 12.72 15.86
CA PHE A 221 18.13 12.28 14.72
C PHE A 221 18.87 12.66 13.45
N THR A 222 19.19 11.70 12.62
CA THR A 222 20.03 11.93 11.43
C THR A 222 19.38 12.83 10.38
N GLY A 223 18.06 12.87 10.33
CA GLY A 223 17.35 13.56 9.27
C GLY A 223 17.58 12.94 7.89
N ASN A 224 17.38 13.75 6.85
CA ASN A 224 17.57 13.35 5.45
C ASN A 224 16.85 12.03 5.09
N LYS A 225 15.66 11.83 5.67
CA LYS A 225 14.78 10.69 5.40
C LYS A 225 13.82 11.09 4.28
N PRO A 226 13.69 10.28 3.20
CA PRO A 226 12.88 10.66 2.05
C PRO A 226 11.39 10.61 2.37
N THR A 227 10.68 11.68 2.04
CA THR A 227 9.22 11.76 2.17
C THR A 227 8.61 12.41 0.94
N ASN A 228 7.43 11.93 0.54
CA ASN A 228 6.53 12.64 -0.36
C ASN A 228 5.36 13.18 0.47
N THR A 229 5.00 14.43 0.23
CA THR A 229 3.87 15.07 0.93
C THR A 229 2.76 15.36 -0.07
N ILE A 230 1.64 14.66 0.07
CA ILE A 230 0.45 14.79 -0.76
C ILE A 230 -0.60 15.54 0.05
N LEU A 231 -0.84 16.81 -0.28
CA LEU A 231 -1.83 17.64 0.38
C LEU A 231 -3.04 17.83 -0.54
N ILE A 232 -4.18 17.35 -0.11
CA ILE A 232 -5.45 17.36 -0.86
C ILE A 232 -6.41 18.31 -0.18
N GLN A 233 -7.22 19.06 -0.95
CA GLN A 233 -8.15 20.05 -0.39
C GLN A 233 -9.12 19.40 0.60
N LYS A 234 -9.79 18.31 0.21
CA LYS A 234 -10.76 17.58 1.05
C LYS A 234 -10.88 16.14 0.57
N LEU A 235 -11.12 15.20 1.50
CA LEU A 235 -11.48 13.84 1.13
C LEU A 235 -12.93 13.79 0.63
N THR A 236 -13.09 13.66 -0.68
CA THR A 236 -14.36 13.50 -1.38
C THR A 236 -14.31 12.24 -2.24
N PRO A 237 -15.43 11.73 -2.74
CA PRO A 237 -15.40 10.62 -3.72
C PRO A 237 -14.48 10.94 -4.90
N LYS A 238 -14.54 12.17 -5.44
CA LYS A 238 -13.70 12.61 -6.55
C LYS A 238 -12.22 12.61 -6.21
N SER A 239 -11.81 13.19 -5.09
CA SER A 239 -10.39 13.22 -4.69
C SER A 239 -9.88 11.82 -4.31
N LEU A 240 -10.74 10.94 -3.79
CA LEU A 240 -10.39 9.54 -3.55
C LEU A 240 -10.15 8.79 -4.87
N GLY A 241 -11.01 9.00 -5.88
CA GLY A 241 -10.83 8.41 -7.20
C GLY A 241 -9.51 8.82 -7.84
N ALA A 242 -9.19 10.13 -7.81
CA ALA A 242 -7.92 10.64 -8.31
C ALA A 242 -6.71 10.06 -7.54
N LEU A 243 -6.80 9.94 -6.22
CA LEU A 243 -5.74 9.37 -5.38
C LEU A 243 -5.47 7.90 -5.71
N ILE A 244 -6.52 7.09 -5.87
CA ILE A 244 -6.39 5.68 -6.21
C ILE A 244 -5.77 5.53 -7.61
N ALA A 245 -6.29 6.22 -8.62
CA ALA A 245 -5.78 6.18 -9.99
C ALA A 245 -4.32 6.67 -10.07
N MET A 246 -3.94 7.67 -9.26
CA MET A 246 -2.54 8.12 -9.15
C MET A 246 -1.60 6.97 -8.75
N TYR A 247 -1.97 6.17 -7.75
CA TYR A 247 -1.17 5.02 -7.35
C TYR A 247 -1.22 3.88 -8.37
N GLU A 248 -2.34 3.65 -9.03
CA GLU A 248 -2.43 2.65 -10.11
C GLU A 248 -1.50 3.00 -11.27
N HIS A 249 -1.45 4.27 -11.68
CA HIS A 249 -0.48 4.76 -12.68
C HIS A 249 0.97 4.70 -12.18
N LYS A 250 1.24 5.00 -10.89
CA LYS A 250 2.57 4.79 -10.27
C LYS A 250 3.01 3.33 -10.45
N ILE A 251 2.12 2.36 -10.15
CA ILE A 251 2.39 0.92 -10.29
C ILE A 251 2.70 0.57 -11.75
N PHE A 252 1.94 1.12 -12.70
CA PHE A 252 2.19 0.92 -14.12
C PHE A 252 3.57 1.45 -14.53
N VAL A 253 3.93 2.68 -14.12
CA VAL A 253 5.24 3.29 -14.41
C VAL A 253 6.38 2.42 -13.88
N GLN A 254 6.27 1.95 -12.64
CA GLN A 254 7.26 1.02 -12.07
C GLN A 254 7.41 -0.24 -12.91
N GLY A 255 6.31 -0.86 -13.31
CA GLY A 255 6.32 -2.07 -14.13
C GLY A 255 6.94 -1.86 -15.54
N VAL A 256 6.75 -0.68 -16.11
CA VAL A 256 7.39 -0.30 -17.40
C VAL A 256 8.90 -0.15 -17.22
N ILE A 257 9.36 0.54 -16.17
CA ILE A 257 10.78 0.76 -15.89
C ILE A 257 11.49 -0.55 -15.59
N TRP A 258 10.89 -1.41 -14.75
CA TRP A 258 11.40 -2.75 -14.43
C TRP A 258 11.24 -3.76 -15.57
N ASN A 259 10.61 -3.37 -16.68
CA ASN A 259 10.36 -4.23 -17.84
C ASN A 259 9.69 -5.57 -17.48
N ILE A 260 8.68 -5.53 -16.63
CA ILE A 260 7.95 -6.71 -16.13
C ILE A 260 6.47 -6.67 -16.54
N PHE A 261 5.80 -7.83 -16.53
CA PHE A 261 4.35 -7.91 -16.71
C PHE A 261 3.63 -7.71 -15.38
N SER A 262 3.12 -6.48 -15.14
CA SER A 262 2.48 -6.09 -13.89
C SER A 262 1.06 -6.65 -13.72
N PHE A 263 0.35 -6.99 -14.81
CA PHE A 263 -1.09 -7.25 -14.75
C PHE A 263 -1.45 -8.74 -14.78
N ASP A 264 -0.49 -9.63 -14.57
CA ASP A 264 -0.67 -11.04 -14.28
C ASP A 264 -0.37 -11.38 -12.81
N GLN A 265 -0.63 -12.62 -12.39
CA GLN A 265 -0.42 -13.11 -11.02
C GLN A 265 -0.08 -14.62 -10.96
N TRP A 266 0.80 -15.10 -11.82
CA TRP A 266 1.21 -16.51 -11.89
C TRP A 266 1.64 -17.07 -10.52
N GLY A 267 2.26 -16.25 -9.68
CA GLY A 267 2.77 -16.63 -8.36
C GLY A 267 1.72 -17.14 -7.37
N VAL A 268 0.43 -16.84 -7.58
CA VAL A 268 -0.65 -17.31 -6.68
C VAL A 268 -1.31 -18.60 -7.16
N GLU A 269 -0.94 -19.14 -8.33
CA GLU A 269 -1.61 -20.30 -8.92
C GLU A 269 -1.16 -21.63 -8.30
N LEU A 270 0.14 -21.77 -8.02
CA LEU A 270 0.70 -22.98 -7.41
C LEU A 270 0.04 -23.29 -6.05
N GLY A 271 -0.13 -22.27 -5.21
CA GLY A 271 -0.78 -22.44 -3.91
C GLY A 271 -2.24 -22.93 -4.03
N LYS A 272 -2.96 -22.46 -5.04
CA LYS A 272 -4.34 -22.91 -5.30
C LYS A 272 -4.40 -24.35 -5.77
N GLN A 273 -3.45 -24.78 -6.63
CA GLN A 273 -3.37 -26.17 -7.09
C GLN A 273 -3.07 -27.10 -5.92
N LEU A 274 -2.10 -26.76 -5.08
CA LEU A 274 -1.76 -27.55 -3.88
C LEU A 274 -2.92 -27.57 -2.88
N ALA A 275 -3.62 -26.44 -2.68
CA ALA A 275 -4.75 -26.38 -1.78
C ALA A 275 -5.91 -27.30 -2.21
N ASN A 276 -6.19 -27.43 -3.50
CA ASN A 276 -7.22 -28.34 -4.01
C ASN A 276 -6.82 -29.81 -3.73
N SER A 277 -5.56 -30.18 -3.95
CA SER A 277 -5.06 -31.53 -3.63
C SER A 277 -5.16 -31.84 -2.15
N ILE A 278 -4.72 -30.91 -1.29
CA ILE A 278 -4.79 -31.05 0.17
C ILE A 278 -6.25 -31.11 0.66
N LEU A 279 -7.16 -30.36 0.03
CA LEU A 279 -8.58 -30.43 0.38
C LEU A 279 -9.15 -31.83 0.14
N GLU A 280 -8.85 -32.46 -1.00
CA GLU A 280 -9.23 -33.84 -1.30
C GLU A 280 -8.68 -34.82 -0.24
N GLU A 281 -7.43 -34.63 0.20
CA GLU A 281 -6.81 -35.45 1.26
C GLU A 281 -7.48 -35.25 2.62
N ILE A 282 -7.91 -34.03 2.94
CA ILE A 282 -8.67 -33.71 4.14
C ILE A 282 -10.06 -34.35 4.12
N GLU A 283 -10.71 -34.35 2.96
CA GLU A 283 -12.04 -34.96 2.77
C GLU A 283 -11.99 -36.49 2.85
N THR A 284 -10.95 -37.09 2.27
CA THR A 284 -10.74 -38.54 2.25
C THR A 284 -10.01 -39.06 3.47
N GLU A 285 -9.55 -38.19 4.38
CA GLU A 285 -8.72 -38.51 5.56
C GLU A 285 -7.46 -39.34 5.18
N SER A 286 -6.91 -39.11 3.98
CA SER A 286 -5.80 -39.85 3.41
C SER A 286 -4.65 -38.93 3.01
N VAL A 287 -3.66 -38.78 3.88
CA VAL A 287 -2.47 -37.97 3.62
C VAL A 287 -1.55 -38.67 2.60
N LYS A 288 -1.26 -37.98 1.50
CA LYS A 288 -0.38 -38.45 0.43
C LYS A 288 1.10 -38.09 0.73
N ASN A 289 1.93 -38.09 -0.30
CA ASN A 289 3.36 -37.80 -0.17
C ASN A 289 3.61 -36.29 -0.13
N HIS A 290 3.87 -35.74 1.05
CA HIS A 290 4.26 -34.38 1.31
C HIS A 290 5.64 -34.29 1.95
N ASP A 291 6.21 -33.10 2.03
CA ASP A 291 7.35 -32.86 2.90
C ASP A 291 7.01 -33.16 4.38
N SER A 292 8.03 -33.35 5.19
CA SER A 292 7.85 -33.78 6.58
C SER A 292 7.04 -32.81 7.43
N SER A 293 7.14 -31.49 7.18
CA SER A 293 6.39 -30.46 7.90
C SER A 293 4.92 -30.49 7.52
N THR A 294 4.62 -30.49 6.23
CA THR A 294 3.23 -30.52 5.72
C THR A 294 2.53 -31.80 6.14
N ALA A 295 3.18 -32.96 6.00
CA ALA A 295 2.63 -34.25 6.42
C ALA A 295 2.35 -34.30 7.93
N PHE A 296 3.26 -33.80 8.76
CA PHE A 296 3.05 -33.74 10.21
C PHE A 296 1.85 -32.86 10.58
N LEU A 297 1.82 -31.65 10.03
CA LEU A 297 0.73 -30.69 10.33
C LEU A 297 -0.63 -31.18 9.86
N LEU A 298 -0.69 -31.77 8.66
CA LEU A 298 -1.93 -32.31 8.09
C LEU A 298 -2.46 -33.50 8.90
N ASN A 299 -1.57 -34.45 9.29
CA ASN A 299 -1.95 -35.55 10.17
C ASN A 299 -2.42 -35.06 11.55
N HIS A 300 -1.73 -34.04 12.12
CA HIS A 300 -2.15 -33.43 13.38
C HIS A 300 -3.52 -32.74 13.27
N PHE A 301 -3.76 -32.02 12.17
CA PHE A 301 -5.06 -31.40 11.91
C PHE A 301 -6.17 -32.43 11.80
N LEU A 302 -6.00 -33.48 10.99
CA LEU A 302 -6.99 -34.54 10.81
C LEU A 302 -7.30 -35.27 12.12
N LYS A 303 -6.28 -35.56 12.92
CA LYS A 303 -6.44 -36.23 14.23
C LYS A 303 -7.26 -35.41 15.24
N ASN A 304 -7.15 -34.07 15.17
CA ASN A 304 -7.79 -33.17 16.15
C ASN A 304 -9.02 -32.44 15.58
N LYS A 305 -9.32 -32.57 14.30
CA LYS A 305 -10.50 -31.99 13.66
C LYS A 305 -11.74 -32.58 14.29
N LYS A 306 -12.53 -31.74 14.98
CA LYS A 306 -13.86 -32.16 15.45
C LYS A 306 -14.80 -32.25 14.25
N LYS A 307 -15.48 -33.39 14.12
CA LYS A 307 -16.54 -33.61 13.11
C LYS A 307 -17.78 -32.85 13.47
#